data_4a7d02dda0fa5c675e6c9c5be839a5da
#
_entry.id   4a7d02dda0fa5c675e6c9c5be839a5da
#
_cell.length_a   1.000
_cell.length_b   1.000
_cell.length_c   1.000
_cell.angle_alpha   90.00
_cell.angle_beta   90.00
_cell.angle_gamma   90.00
#
_symmetry.space_group_name_H-M   'P 1'
#
loop_
_entity.id
_entity.type
_entity.pdbx_description
1 polymer ?
#
loop_
_entity_poly.entity_id
_entity_poly.type
_entity_poly.pdbx_seq_one_letter_code
_entity_poly.pdbx_strand_id
1 'polypeptide(L)'
;MDTIIVTGSKNGLKGQVEIEGAKNAVLPLLAATVLASQGQTKLTQVPILSDVYTMNNVVRGLGVRVKFDEETKTIDIDATGKLGSETPYKYVSQMRASIVILGPILARNGYAKVSMPGGCTIGSRPIDLHLKGLQAMGAKIKQRAGYIEASAENLQGAHIYLDFPSVGATQNLMMAATLAQGTTVLENAAREPEIVDLAIFLNKMGAKVKGAGTETITITGVEELTGAEHQVVQDRIEAGTFMVAAAMIRASAALILAGLVAEGETIVGKLTHLDRGYYRFHEKLAALGATIERVSGEDENG
;
A
#
# COMPACT_ATOMS: atom_id res chain seq x y z
N MET A 1 -9.74 -5.48 23.89
CA MET A 1 -8.65 -5.62 22.86
C MET A 1 -8.32 -7.08 22.69
N ASP A 2 -8.19 -7.53 21.45
CA ASP A 2 -7.81 -8.92 21.19
C ASP A 2 -6.38 -9.20 21.62
N THR A 3 -6.14 -10.42 22.09
CA THR A 3 -4.84 -10.88 22.60
C THR A 3 -4.51 -12.22 21.94
N ILE A 4 -3.26 -12.46 21.63
CA ILE A 4 -2.75 -13.77 21.20
C ILE A 4 -2.02 -14.41 22.37
N ILE A 5 -2.41 -15.64 22.71
CA ILE A 5 -1.72 -16.48 23.66
C ILE A 5 -0.91 -17.52 22.88
N VAL A 6 0.39 -17.62 23.14
CA VAL A 6 1.29 -18.54 22.44
C VAL A 6 1.91 -19.48 23.46
N THR A 7 1.75 -20.79 23.24
CA THR A 7 2.41 -21.82 24.04
C THR A 7 3.56 -22.43 23.24
N GLY A 8 4.74 -22.49 23.84
CA GLY A 8 5.93 -23.02 23.19
C GLY A 8 5.77 -24.48 22.75
N SER A 9 6.21 -24.82 21.54
CA SER A 9 6.14 -26.17 20.98
C SER A 9 7.46 -26.92 21.18
N LYS A 10 7.42 -28.06 21.87
CA LYS A 10 8.59 -28.95 22.05
C LYS A 10 8.98 -29.72 20.79
N ASN A 11 8.04 -29.86 19.81
CA ASN A 11 8.24 -30.70 18.63
C ASN A 11 8.60 -29.89 17.37
N GLY A 12 8.79 -28.58 17.49
CA GLY A 12 9.00 -27.67 16.39
C GLY A 12 7.74 -27.49 15.51
N LEU A 13 7.86 -26.70 14.45
CA LEU A 13 6.79 -26.44 13.48
C LEU A 13 7.08 -27.21 12.19
N LYS A 14 6.01 -27.76 11.55
CA LYS A 14 6.06 -28.45 10.26
C LYS A 14 4.80 -28.12 9.46
N GLY A 15 4.96 -27.76 8.18
CA GLY A 15 3.83 -27.50 7.31
C GLY A 15 4.22 -26.62 6.13
N GLN A 16 3.19 -26.12 5.43
CA GLN A 16 3.31 -25.23 4.29
C GLN A 16 2.44 -24.00 4.54
N VAL A 17 2.95 -22.83 4.18
CA VAL A 17 2.24 -21.54 4.24
C VAL A 17 2.24 -20.92 2.85
N GLU A 18 1.08 -20.49 2.38
CA GLU A 18 0.96 -19.67 1.18
C GLU A 18 1.14 -18.20 1.57
N ILE A 19 2.00 -17.51 0.85
CA ILE A 19 2.25 -16.08 1.05
C ILE A 19 1.18 -15.27 0.31
N GLU A 20 0.57 -14.35 1.04
CA GLU A 20 -0.48 -13.48 0.50
C GLU A 20 0.08 -12.41 -0.45
N GLY A 21 -0.81 -11.72 -1.16
CA GLY A 21 -0.44 -10.52 -1.91
C GLY A 21 0.07 -9.41 -1.00
N ALA A 22 1.04 -8.64 -1.48
CA ALA A 22 1.70 -7.62 -0.70
C ALA A 22 0.78 -6.42 -0.41
N LYS A 23 0.59 -6.10 0.88
CA LYS A 23 -0.12 -4.89 1.29
C LYS A 23 0.47 -3.63 0.65
N ASN A 24 1.79 -3.52 0.69
CA ASN A 24 2.51 -2.34 0.20
C ASN A 24 2.52 -2.23 -1.34
N ALA A 25 2.14 -3.30 -2.06
CA ALA A 25 1.88 -3.28 -3.49
C ALA A 25 0.42 -2.94 -3.80
N VAL A 26 -0.54 -3.61 -3.17
CA VAL A 26 -1.96 -3.44 -3.51
C VAL A 26 -2.48 -2.03 -3.23
N LEU A 27 -2.01 -1.34 -2.18
CA LEU A 27 -2.48 0.02 -1.87
C LEU A 27 -2.14 1.03 -2.98
N PRO A 28 -0.90 1.12 -3.51
CA PRO A 28 -0.62 1.97 -4.66
C PRO A 28 -1.27 1.49 -5.96
N LEU A 29 -1.47 0.16 -6.16
CA LEU A 29 -2.23 -0.35 -7.30
C LEU A 29 -3.67 0.16 -7.27
N LEU A 30 -4.35 0.10 -6.11
CA LEU A 30 -5.69 0.66 -5.92
C LEU A 30 -5.72 2.18 -6.19
N ALA A 31 -4.71 2.92 -5.76
CA ALA A 31 -4.59 4.35 -6.06
C ALA A 31 -4.38 4.59 -7.57
N ALA A 32 -3.57 3.77 -8.24
CA ALA A 32 -3.31 3.88 -9.68
C ALA A 32 -4.56 3.64 -10.54
N THR A 33 -5.53 2.85 -10.06
CA THR A 33 -6.79 2.59 -10.81
C THR A 33 -7.59 3.87 -11.09
N VAL A 34 -7.40 4.92 -10.26
CA VAL A 34 -8.01 6.24 -10.47
C VAL A 34 -7.56 6.88 -11.78
N LEU A 35 -6.41 6.50 -12.33
CA LEU A 35 -5.88 7.03 -13.59
C LEU A 35 -6.61 6.49 -14.83
N ALA A 36 -7.33 5.36 -14.73
CA ALA A 36 -8.01 4.74 -15.85
C ALA A 36 -9.25 5.56 -16.27
N SER A 37 -9.21 6.16 -17.46
CA SER A 37 -10.35 6.88 -18.05
C SER A 37 -11.31 5.96 -18.79
N GLN A 38 -10.85 4.78 -19.20
CA GLN A 38 -11.59 3.77 -19.95
C GLN A 38 -11.30 2.36 -19.40
N GLY A 39 -12.19 1.42 -19.70
CA GLY A 39 -12.06 0.03 -19.33
C GLY A 39 -12.22 -0.22 -17.82
N GLN A 40 -12.19 -1.47 -17.45
CA GLN A 40 -12.26 -1.92 -16.07
C GLN A 40 -10.92 -2.50 -15.63
N THR A 41 -10.60 -2.36 -14.36
CA THR A 41 -9.41 -2.97 -13.74
C THR A 41 -9.82 -4.17 -12.92
N LYS A 42 -9.05 -5.24 -13.02
CA LYS A 42 -9.18 -6.42 -12.18
C LYS A 42 -7.86 -6.70 -11.47
N LEU A 43 -7.87 -6.68 -10.14
CA LEU A 43 -6.72 -7.06 -9.33
C LEU A 43 -7.00 -8.43 -8.69
N THR A 44 -6.03 -9.34 -8.78
CA THR A 44 -6.10 -10.69 -8.18
C THR A 44 -5.05 -10.88 -7.11
N GLN A 45 -5.17 -11.90 -6.28
CA GLN A 45 -4.34 -12.14 -5.10
C GLN A 45 -4.30 -10.94 -4.12
N VAL A 46 -5.43 -10.26 -3.97
CA VAL A 46 -5.58 -9.14 -3.07
C VAL A 46 -5.67 -9.64 -1.63
N PRO A 47 -4.79 -9.20 -0.71
CA PRO A 47 -4.85 -9.64 0.69
C PRO A 47 -6.06 -9.04 1.41
N ILE A 48 -6.68 -9.83 2.29
CA ILE A 48 -7.84 -9.40 3.09
C ILE A 48 -7.33 -8.69 4.35
N LEU A 49 -7.02 -7.39 4.22
CA LEU A 49 -6.44 -6.56 5.27
C LEU A 49 -7.25 -5.28 5.48
N SER A 50 -7.31 -4.78 6.70
CA SER A 50 -8.03 -3.54 7.06
C SER A 50 -7.61 -2.33 6.21
N ASP A 51 -6.33 -2.22 5.86
CA ASP A 51 -5.80 -1.14 5.02
C ASP A 51 -6.34 -1.23 3.58
N VAL A 52 -6.62 -2.44 3.06
CA VAL A 52 -7.23 -2.64 1.73
C VAL A 52 -8.68 -2.14 1.72
N TYR A 53 -9.47 -2.46 2.74
CA TYR A 53 -10.83 -1.92 2.88
C TYR A 53 -10.83 -0.40 3.03
N THR A 54 -9.87 0.13 3.78
CA THR A 54 -9.71 1.58 3.94
C THR A 54 -9.41 2.24 2.59
N MET A 55 -8.47 1.72 1.79
CA MET A 55 -8.16 2.25 0.47
C MET A 55 -9.35 2.10 -0.49
N ASN A 56 -10.05 0.97 -0.46
CA ASN A 56 -11.28 0.79 -1.24
C ASN A 56 -12.32 1.87 -0.92
N ASN A 57 -12.46 2.25 0.37
CA ASN A 57 -13.36 3.32 0.77
C ASN A 57 -12.86 4.71 0.35
N VAL A 58 -11.55 4.93 0.32
CA VAL A 58 -10.95 6.17 -0.23
C VAL A 58 -11.30 6.32 -1.69
N VAL A 59 -11.06 5.29 -2.52
CA VAL A 59 -11.34 5.37 -3.97
C VAL A 59 -12.84 5.40 -4.26
N ARG A 60 -13.68 4.67 -3.50
CA ARG A 60 -15.15 4.79 -3.59
C ARG A 60 -15.64 6.19 -3.30
N GLY A 61 -15.04 6.87 -2.33
CA GLY A 61 -15.35 8.26 -2.00
C GLY A 61 -15.06 9.25 -3.13
N LEU A 62 -14.22 8.88 -4.08
CA LEU A 62 -13.97 9.63 -5.31
C LEU A 62 -14.97 9.31 -6.43
N GLY A 63 -15.91 8.39 -6.20
CA GLY A 63 -16.90 7.97 -7.21
C GLY A 63 -16.49 6.73 -8.01
N VAL A 64 -15.38 6.07 -7.66
CA VAL A 64 -14.95 4.81 -8.28
C VAL A 64 -15.85 3.66 -7.82
N ARG A 65 -16.31 2.82 -8.74
CA ARG A 65 -17.03 1.59 -8.42
C ARG A 65 -16.02 0.49 -8.08
N VAL A 66 -16.16 -0.10 -6.89
CA VAL A 66 -15.25 -1.14 -6.40
C VAL A 66 -16.06 -2.32 -5.86
N LYS A 67 -15.84 -3.52 -6.39
CA LYS A 67 -16.38 -4.78 -5.88
C LYS A 67 -15.22 -5.66 -5.44
N PHE A 68 -15.19 -6.00 -4.16
CA PHE A 68 -14.20 -6.91 -3.57
C PHE A 68 -14.87 -8.26 -3.32
N ASP A 69 -14.35 -9.30 -3.92
CA ASP A 69 -14.70 -10.69 -3.68
C ASP A 69 -13.59 -11.31 -2.83
N GLU A 70 -13.91 -11.58 -1.57
CA GLU A 70 -12.97 -12.12 -0.59
C GLU A 70 -12.67 -13.60 -0.81
N GLU A 71 -13.63 -14.37 -1.37
CA GLU A 71 -13.43 -15.81 -1.63
C GLU A 71 -12.38 -16.02 -2.72
N THR A 72 -12.46 -15.24 -3.78
CA THR A 72 -11.50 -15.28 -4.89
C THR A 72 -10.31 -14.33 -4.71
N LYS A 73 -10.30 -13.53 -3.64
CA LYS A 73 -9.30 -12.46 -3.39
C LYS A 73 -9.12 -11.53 -4.58
N THR A 74 -10.24 -11.15 -5.20
CA THR A 74 -10.29 -10.36 -6.43
C THR A 74 -11.03 -9.05 -6.21
N ILE A 75 -10.49 -7.94 -6.75
CA ILE A 75 -11.18 -6.65 -6.78
C ILE A 75 -11.43 -6.25 -8.23
N ASP A 76 -12.70 -6.02 -8.56
CA ASP A 76 -13.13 -5.38 -9.82
C ASP A 76 -13.35 -3.88 -9.58
N ILE A 77 -12.74 -3.05 -10.42
CA ILE A 77 -12.70 -1.60 -10.25
C ILE A 77 -13.08 -0.92 -11.57
N ASP A 78 -14.00 0.01 -11.47
CA ASP A 78 -14.39 0.86 -12.59
C ASP A 78 -14.27 2.33 -12.19
N ALA A 79 -13.25 2.98 -12.74
CA ALA A 79 -12.95 4.39 -12.53
C ALA A 79 -13.32 5.26 -13.75
N THR A 80 -14.11 4.73 -14.69
CA THR A 80 -14.59 5.50 -15.85
C THR A 80 -15.55 6.60 -15.41
N GLY A 81 -15.57 7.70 -16.13
CA GLY A 81 -16.44 8.84 -15.84
C GLY A 81 -15.76 9.95 -15.01
N LYS A 82 -16.59 10.87 -14.52
CA LYS A 82 -16.10 12.02 -13.73
C LYS A 82 -15.88 11.61 -12.28
N LEU A 83 -14.66 11.73 -11.81
CA LEU A 83 -14.30 11.45 -10.43
C LEU A 83 -14.25 12.73 -9.57
N GLY A 84 -14.48 12.56 -8.27
CA GLY A 84 -14.26 13.60 -7.28
C GLY A 84 -12.78 13.92 -7.10
N SER A 85 -12.48 15.11 -6.62
CA SER A 85 -11.12 15.59 -6.36
C SER A 85 -10.82 15.72 -4.87
N GLU A 86 -11.78 15.45 -3.99
CA GLU A 86 -11.63 15.51 -2.54
C GLU A 86 -11.79 14.13 -1.91
N THR A 87 -10.80 13.73 -1.12
CA THR A 87 -10.83 12.44 -0.43
C THR A 87 -11.61 12.53 0.88
N PRO A 88 -12.37 11.48 1.26
CA PRO A 88 -13.07 11.45 2.54
C PRO A 88 -12.09 11.50 3.73
N TYR A 89 -12.18 12.55 4.55
CA TYR A 89 -11.31 12.75 5.73
C TYR A 89 -11.23 11.53 6.63
N LYS A 90 -12.39 10.92 6.92
CA LYS A 90 -12.53 9.76 7.81
C LYS A 90 -11.56 8.61 7.47
N TYR A 91 -11.34 8.34 6.19
CA TYR A 91 -10.52 7.19 5.77
C TYR A 91 -9.05 7.57 5.60
N VAL A 92 -8.75 8.75 5.05
CA VAL A 92 -7.37 9.18 4.84
C VAL A 92 -6.64 9.44 6.15
N SER A 93 -7.34 9.99 7.16
CA SER A 93 -6.77 10.23 8.49
C SER A 93 -6.40 8.93 9.25
N GLN A 94 -6.96 7.80 8.86
CA GLN A 94 -6.71 6.51 9.50
C GLN A 94 -5.51 5.75 8.92
N MET A 95 -5.10 6.07 7.69
CA MET A 95 -4.07 5.32 6.98
C MET A 95 -3.10 6.25 6.26
N ARG A 96 -1.83 6.21 6.68
CA ARG A 96 -0.79 7.07 6.09
C ARG A 96 -0.56 6.81 4.60
N ALA A 97 -0.66 5.55 4.15
CA ALA A 97 -0.47 5.16 2.76
C ALA A 97 -1.45 5.86 1.79
N SER A 98 -2.57 6.38 2.31
CA SER A 98 -3.55 7.09 1.49
C SER A 98 -3.02 8.37 0.83
N ILE A 99 -1.88 8.92 1.25
CA ILE A 99 -1.24 10.06 0.58
C ILE A 99 -0.85 9.76 -0.88
N VAL A 100 -0.62 8.49 -1.24
CA VAL A 100 -0.24 8.10 -2.61
C VAL A 100 -1.36 8.37 -3.63
N ILE A 101 -2.61 8.62 -3.17
CA ILE A 101 -3.74 8.98 -4.03
C ILE A 101 -3.64 10.41 -4.58
N LEU A 102 -2.81 11.27 -3.96
CA LEU A 102 -2.68 12.69 -4.32
C LEU A 102 -2.24 12.88 -5.77
N GLY A 103 -1.18 12.16 -6.20
CA GLY A 103 -0.66 12.21 -7.56
C GLY A 103 -1.67 11.78 -8.62
N PRO A 104 -2.29 10.60 -8.49
CA PRO A 104 -3.33 10.13 -9.41
C PRO A 104 -4.51 11.08 -9.57
N ILE A 105 -5.06 11.61 -8.47
CA ILE A 105 -6.18 12.56 -8.55
C ILE A 105 -5.74 13.85 -9.25
N LEU A 106 -4.58 14.39 -8.85
CA LEU A 106 -4.05 15.61 -9.45
C LEU A 106 -3.80 15.45 -10.95
N ALA A 107 -3.17 14.35 -11.36
CA ALA A 107 -2.86 14.08 -12.76
C ALA A 107 -4.13 13.93 -13.61
N ARG A 108 -5.18 13.30 -13.08
CA ARG A 108 -6.42 13.06 -13.81
C ARG A 108 -7.35 14.28 -13.85
N ASN A 109 -7.47 15.00 -12.72
CA ASN A 109 -8.48 16.06 -12.57
C ASN A 109 -7.91 17.48 -12.59
N GLY A 110 -6.58 17.66 -12.59
CA GLY A 110 -5.94 18.97 -12.46
C GLY A 110 -6.07 19.60 -11.06
N TYR A 111 -6.81 18.98 -10.16
CA TYR A 111 -7.01 19.42 -8.78
C TYR A 111 -7.20 18.23 -7.85
N ALA A 112 -6.57 18.27 -6.68
CA ALA A 112 -6.72 17.29 -5.63
C ALA A 112 -6.75 17.96 -4.25
N LYS A 113 -7.68 17.53 -3.39
CA LYS A 113 -7.74 17.89 -1.96
C LYS A 113 -7.72 16.63 -1.13
N VAL A 114 -6.62 16.41 -0.44
CA VAL A 114 -6.36 15.20 0.35
C VAL A 114 -6.10 15.61 1.79
N SER A 115 -6.74 14.96 2.76
CA SER A 115 -6.46 15.23 4.16
C SER A 115 -5.03 14.85 4.52
N MET A 116 -4.46 15.55 5.49
CA MET A 116 -3.15 15.17 6.04
C MET A 116 -3.21 13.73 6.56
N PRO A 117 -2.24 12.89 6.17
CA PRO A 117 -2.26 11.49 6.57
C PRO A 117 -2.04 11.34 8.08
N GLY A 118 -2.90 10.54 8.71
CA GLY A 118 -2.81 10.15 10.12
C GLY A 118 -2.32 8.71 10.29
N GLY A 119 -2.43 8.20 11.51
CA GLY A 119 -2.39 6.75 11.78
C GLY A 119 -1.03 6.05 11.76
N CYS A 120 0.10 6.74 12.00
CA CYS A 120 1.37 6.07 12.18
C CYS A 120 2.06 6.51 13.48
N THR A 121 2.22 5.58 14.43
CA THR A 121 2.97 5.77 15.69
C THR A 121 4.48 5.55 15.51
N ILE A 122 4.94 5.12 14.33
CA ILE A 122 6.34 4.80 14.02
C ILE A 122 7.08 6.05 13.51
N GLY A 123 7.15 7.11 14.31
CA GLY A 123 7.93 8.32 14.03
C GLY A 123 7.39 9.26 12.93
N SER A 124 7.98 10.45 12.84
CA SER A 124 7.68 11.43 11.80
C SER A 124 8.23 10.93 10.45
N ARG A 125 7.36 10.72 9.49
CA ARG A 125 7.75 10.48 8.09
C ARG A 125 7.22 11.62 7.25
N PRO A 126 8.04 12.65 6.96
CA PRO A 126 7.59 13.83 6.24
C PRO A 126 7.06 13.45 4.83
N ILE A 127 6.03 14.16 4.39
CA ILE A 127 5.45 14.02 3.06
C ILE A 127 6.13 14.97 2.05
N ASP A 128 7.18 15.67 2.49
CA ASP A 128 7.82 16.76 1.75
C ASP A 128 8.33 16.31 0.37
N LEU A 129 8.85 15.08 0.26
CA LEU A 129 9.31 14.54 -1.02
C LEU A 129 8.17 14.40 -2.05
N HIS A 130 6.96 14.01 -1.59
CA HIS A 130 5.78 13.98 -2.46
C HIS A 130 5.47 15.37 -2.97
N LEU A 131 5.44 16.36 -2.08
CA LEU A 131 5.06 17.74 -2.40
C LEU A 131 6.10 18.42 -3.27
N LYS A 132 7.39 18.30 -2.92
CA LYS A 132 8.51 18.84 -3.72
C LYS A 132 8.49 18.29 -5.15
N GLY A 133 8.31 16.98 -5.30
CA GLY A 133 8.24 16.35 -6.61
C GLY A 133 7.06 16.84 -7.45
N LEU A 134 5.85 16.93 -6.87
CA LEU A 134 4.69 17.47 -7.57
C LEU A 134 4.86 18.95 -7.91
N GLN A 135 5.50 19.75 -7.05
CA GLN A 135 5.84 21.15 -7.33
C GLN A 135 6.84 21.27 -8.49
N ALA A 136 7.84 20.39 -8.54
CA ALA A 136 8.78 20.34 -9.68
C ALA A 136 8.05 20.03 -11.01
N MET A 137 6.95 19.27 -10.94
CA MET A 137 6.07 19.01 -12.08
C MET A 137 5.06 20.15 -12.36
N GLY A 138 5.18 21.30 -11.70
CA GLY A 138 4.35 22.48 -11.92
C GLY A 138 3.09 22.58 -11.05
N ALA A 139 2.90 21.68 -10.08
CA ALA A 139 1.76 21.78 -9.19
C ALA A 139 1.89 22.94 -8.18
N LYS A 140 0.79 23.67 -7.98
CA LYS A 140 0.64 24.64 -6.90
C LYS A 140 0.05 23.94 -5.69
N ILE A 141 0.78 23.95 -4.57
CA ILE A 141 0.41 23.23 -3.37
C ILE A 141 0.16 24.20 -2.21
N LYS A 142 -0.97 23.99 -1.51
CA LYS A 142 -1.33 24.68 -0.26
C LYS A 142 -1.63 23.67 0.82
N GLN A 143 -1.16 23.95 2.03
CA GLN A 143 -1.48 23.16 3.22
C GLN A 143 -2.32 24.04 4.15
N ARG A 144 -3.57 23.65 4.40
CA ARG A 144 -4.52 24.41 5.23
C ARG A 144 -5.46 23.50 5.99
N ALA A 145 -5.72 23.83 7.26
CA ALA A 145 -6.75 23.17 8.08
C ALA A 145 -6.74 21.64 8.03
N GLY A 146 -5.56 21.01 8.03
CA GLY A 146 -5.43 19.56 8.00
C GLY A 146 -5.58 18.92 6.60
N TYR A 147 -5.56 19.72 5.53
CA TYR A 147 -5.60 19.27 4.13
C TYR A 147 -4.41 19.73 3.32
N ILE A 148 -4.11 18.94 2.30
CA ILE A 148 -3.20 19.26 1.20
C ILE A 148 -4.09 19.54 -0.01
N GLU A 149 -4.01 20.75 -0.55
CA GLU A 149 -4.64 21.14 -1.81
C GLU A 149 -3.56 21.27 -2.86
N ALA A 150 -3.67 20.53 -3.96
CA ALA A 150 -2.77 20.58 -5.09
C ALA A 150 -3.55 20.93 -6.35
N SER A 151 -3.02 21.80 -7.20
CA SER A 151 -3.63 22.18 -8.49
C SER A 151 -2.57 22.35 -9.56
N ALA A 152 -2.86 21.86 -10.76
CA ALA A 152 -2.08 22.07 -11.96
C ALA A 152 -3.04 22.09 -13.15
N GLU A 153 -2.86 22.99 -14.10
CA GLU A 153 -3.61 22.95 -15.36
C GLU A 153 -3.23 21.69 -16.15
N ASN A 154 -1.93 21.46 -16.29
CA ASN A 154 -1.33 20.22 -16.78
C ASN A 154 -0.02 20.00 -16.03
N LEU A 155 0.19 18.81 -15.52
CA LEU A 155 1.49 18.44 -14.98
C LEU A 155 2.53 18.38 -16.11
N GLN A 156 3.74 18.83 -15.82
CA GLN A 156 4.85 18.84 -16.76
C GLN A 156 5.89 17.79 -16.37
N GLY A 157 6.51 17.16 -17.37
CA GLY A 157 7.66 16.31 -17.14
C GLY A 157 8.79 17.10 -16.46
N ALA A 158 9.47 16.48 -15.51
CA ALA A 158 10.49 17.12 -14.71
C ALA A 158 11.64 16.17 -14.36
N HIS A 159 12.82 16.72 -14.10
CA HIS A 159 13.93 15.99 -13.51
C HIS A 159 13.87 16.15 -11.98
N ILE A 160 13.64 15.06 -11.26
CA ILE A 160 13.38 15.07 -9.82
C ILE A 160 14.39 14.16 -9.13
N TYR A 161 15.22 14.74 -8.26
CA TYR A 161 16.10 13.99 -7.37
C TYR A 161 15.45 13.86 -5.99
N LEU A 162 15.31 12.63 -5.50
CA LEU A 162 14.79 12.38 -4.16
C LEU A 162 15.93 12.40 -3.14
N ASP A 163 15.83 13.23 -2.10
CA ASP A 163 16.86 13.38 -1.05
C ASP A 163 17.19 12.02 -0.37
N PHE A 164 16.22 11.10 -0.36
CA PHE A 164 16.40 9.69 -0.01
C PHE A 164 15.39 8.81 -0.76
N PRO A 165 15.67 7.49 -0.95
CA PRO A 165 14.80 6.60 -1.71
C PRO A 165 13.50 6.30 -0.93
N SER A 166 12.50 7.19 -1.09
CA SER A 166 11.18 7.07 -0.46
C SER A 166 10.24 6.26 -1.35
N VAL A 167 9.79 5.09 -0.85
CA VAL A 167 8.82 4.24 -1.55
C VAL A 167 7.54 5.01 -1.89
N GLY A 168 6.93 5.67 -0.90
CA GLY A 168 5.67 6.39 -1.11
C GLY A 168 5.81 7.56 -2.09
N ALA A 169 6.90 8.35 -2.00
CA ALA A 169 7.14 9.44 -2.93
C ALA A 169 7.39 8.93 -4.36
N THR A 170 8.21 7.88 -4.51
CA THR A 170 8.46 7.24 -5.81
C THR A 170 7.15 6.77 -6.45
N GLN A 171 6.29 6.07 -5.70
CA GLN A 171 4.99 5.60 -6.20
C GLN A 171 4.08 6.76 -6.61
N ASN A 172 3.94 7.77 -5.75
CA ASN A 172 3.06 8.91 -5.99
C ASN A 172 3.48 9.72 -7.22
N LEU A 173 4.79 10.02 -7.34
CA LEU A 173 5.34 10.77 -8.45
C LEU A 173 5.33 9.97 -9.75
N MET A 174 5.62 8.66 -9.69
CA MET A 174 5.54 7.77 -10.85
C MET A 174 4.12 7.75 -11.42
N MET A 175 3.09 7.64 -10.56
CA MET A 175 1.69 7.69 -10.99
C MET A 175 1.32 9.06 -11.58
N ALA A 176 1.69 10.15 -10.92
CA ALA A 176 1.42 11.50 -11.41
C ALA A 176 2.06 11.76 -12.79
N ALA A 177 3.28 11.25 -12.99
CA ALA A 177 4.05 11.44 -14.22
C ALA A 177 3.46 10.72 -15.44
N THR A 178 2.61 9.70 -15.23
CA THR A 178 2.02 8.94 -16.36
C THR A 178 1.13 9.78 -17.29
N LEU A 179 0.48 10.82 -16.74
CA LEU A 179 -0.38 11.74 -17.50
C LEU A 179 0.23 13.15 -17.63
N ALA A 180 1.50 13.35 -17.23
CA ALA A 180 2.18 14.63 -17.38
C ALA A 180 2.62 14.86 -18.83
N GLN A 181 2.69 16.12 -19.26
CA GLN A 181 3.21 16.46 -20.58
C GLN A 181 4.72 16.34 -20.62
N GLY A 182 5.25 15.52 -21.53
CA GLY A 182 6.69 15.29 -21.69
C GLY A 182 7.22 14.11 -20.88
N THR A 183 8.47 14.19 -20.46
CA THR A 183 9.17 13.09 -19.76
C THR A 183 9.59 13.50 -18.37
N THR A 184 9.30 12.66 -17.39
CA THR A 184 9.78 12.79 -16.00
C THR A 184 10.90 11.79 -15.75
N VAL A 185 11.97 12.25 -15.11
CA VAL A 185 13.07 11.41 -14.62
C VAL A 185 13.11 11.51 -13.11
N LEU A 186 12.94 10.38 -12.43
CA LEU A 186 13.07 10.26 -10.99
C LEU A 186 14.42 9.64 -10.68
N GLU A 187 15.31 10.37 -10.01
CA GLU A 187 16.61 9.88 -9.55
C GLU A 187 16.58 9.62 -8.05
N ASN A 188 17.45 8.72 -7.60
CA ASN A 188 17.46 8.16 -6.25
C ASN A 188 16.10 7.57 -5.84
N ALA A 189 15.45 6.93 -6.80
CA ALA A 189 14.15 6.29 -6.62
C ALA A 189 14.26 5.04 -5.73
N ALA A 190 13.18 4.72 -5.05
CA ALA A 190 13.04 3.45 -4.33
C ALA A 190 13.05 2.27 -5.32
N ARG A 191 13.61 1.12 -4.89
CA ARG A 191 13.87 -0.05 -5.77
C ARG A 191 13.12 -1.30 -5.37
N GLU A 192 12.28 -1.21 -4.35
CA GLU A 192 11.53 -2.32 -3.80
C GLU A 192 10.68 -3.02 -4.87
N PRO A 193 10.43 -4.33 -4.74
CA PRO A 193 9.58 -5.08 -5.68
C PRO A 193 8.20 -4.45 -5.91
N GLU A 194 7.66 -3.75 -4.92
CA GLU A 194 6.38 -3.04 -5.00
C GLU A 194 6.41 -1.83 -5.97
N ILE A 195 7.61 -1.26 -6.20
CA ILE A 195 7.82 -0.21 -7.23
C ILE A 195 7.79 -0.83 -8.63
N VAL A 196 8.43 -1.98 -8.77
CA VAL A 196 8.45 -2.74 -10.04
C VAL A 196 7.04 -3.21 -10.38
N ASP A 197 6.31 -3.74 -9.40
CA ASP A 197 4.93 -4.21 -9.55
C ASP A 197 4.00 -3.09 -10.02
N LEU A 198 4.08 -1.91 -9.39
CA LEU A 198 3.32 -0.73 -9.81
C LEU A 198 3.68 -0.29 -11.24
N ALA A 199 4.96 -0.29 -11.60
CA ALA A 199 5.40 0.08 -12.95
C ALA A 199 4.88 -0.91 -14.01
N ILE A 200 4.88 -2.21 -13.71
CA ILE A 200 4.29 -3.25 -14.58
C ILE A 200 2.80 -3.00 -14.77
N PHE A 201 2.08 -2.72 -13.69
CA PHE A 201 0.66 -2.43 -13.75
C PHE A 201 0.36 -1.17 -14.57
N LEU A 202 1.06 -0.06 -14.31
CA LEU A 202 0.92 1.18 -15.07
C LEU A 202 1.19 0.96 -16.57
N ASN A 203 2.21 0.18 -16.91
CA ASN A 203 2.50 -0.15 -18.31
C ASN A 203 1.40 -1.01 -18.95
N LYS A 204 0.77 -1.93 -18.20
CA LYS A 204 -0.43 -2.65 -18.67
C LYS A 204 -1.61 -1.71 -18.92
N MET A 205 -1.73 -0.63 -18.14
CA MET A 205 -2.73 0.42 -18.33
C MET A 205 -2.43 1.32 -19.55
N GLY A 206 -1.26 1.19 -20.18
CA GLY A 206 -0.85 2.00 -21.34
C GLY A 206 0.20 3.07 -21.04
N ALA A 207 0.70 3.17 -19.81
CA ALA A 207 1.80 4.08 -19.47
C ALA A 207 3.13 3.67 -20.10
N LYS A 208 4.12 4.57 -20.02
CA LYS A 208 5.48 4.35 -20.54
C LYS A 208 6.50 4.56 -19.40
N VAL A 209 6.59 3.59 -18.52
CA VAL A 209 7.51 3.59 -17.36
C VAL A 209 8.67 2.65 -17.63
N LYS A 210 9.92 3.12 -17.44
CA LYS A 210 11.16 2.35 -17.59
C LYS A 210 12.07 2.57 -16.39
N GLY A 211 12.92 1.60 -16.07
CA GLY A 211 13.93 1.70 -15.01
C GLY A 211 13.41 1.42 -13.59
N ALA A 212 12.16 1.02 -13.40
CA ALA A 212 11.67 0.61 -12.09
C ALA A 212 12.51 -0.55 -11.53
N GLY A 213 12.85 -0.49 -10.24
CA GLY A 213 13.80 -1.41 -9.58
C GLY A 213 15.26 -0.96 -9.67
N THR A 214 15.55 0.15 -10.35
CA THR A 214 16.87 0.82 -10.38
C THR A 214 16.80 2.18 -9.68
N GLU A 215 17.92 2.87 -9.58
CA GLU A 215 18.00 4.23 -8.99
C GLU A 215 17.28 5.28 -9.82
N THR A 216 17.10 5.03 -11.12
CA THR A 216 16.54 6.02 -12.05
C THR A 216 15.33 5.43 -12.76
N ILE A 217 14.20 6.11 -12.63
CA ILE A 217 12.94 5.76 -13.30
C ILE A 217 12.60 6.88 -14.29
N THR A 218 12.36 6.50 -15.54
CA THR A 218 11.93 7.42 -16.60
C THR A 218 10.49 7.14 -16.97
N ILE A 219 9.64 8.16 -16.95
CA ILE A 219 8.24 8.09 -17.29
C ILE A 219 7.94 9.08 -18.42
N THR A 220 7.49 8.58 -19.57
CA THR A 220 6.97 9.43 -20.63
C THR A 220 5.45 9.50 -20.51
N GLY A 221 4.91 10.69 -20.35
CA GLY A 221 3.49 10.90 -20.20
C GLY A 221 2.69 10.47 -21.43
N VAL A 222 1.44 10.07 -21.18
CA VAL A 222 0.47 9.69 -22.22
C VAL A 222 -0.83 10.48 -22.03
N GLU A 223 -1.68 10.54 -23.06
CA GLU A 223 -2.94 11.28 -22.99
C GLU A 223 -3.98 10.62 -22.10
N GLU A 224 -4.02 9.28 -22.10
CA GLU A 224 -4.98 8.50 -21.34
C GLU A 224 -4.43 7.13 -20.92
N LEU A 225 -5.06 6.55 -19.91
CA LEU A 225 -4.79 5.21 -19.40
C LEU A 225 -6.09 4.41 -19.35
N THR A 226 -5.99 3.10 -19.59
CA THR A 226 -7.11 2.17 -19.57
C THR A 226 -7.02 1.23 -18.36
N GLY A 227 -8.15 0.67 -17.94
CA GLY A 227 -8.17 -0.41 -16.96
C GLY A 227 -7.39 -1.63 -17.45
N ALA A 228 -6.82 -2.41 -16.53
CA ALA A 228 -6.02 -3.60 -16.85
C ALA A 228 -6.18 -4.71 -15.80
N GLU A 229 -5.90 -5.93 -16.19
CA GLU A 229 -5.80 -7.06 -15.27
C GLU A 229 -4.38 -7.18 -14.70
N HIS A 230 -4.30 -7.35 -13.37
CA HIS A 230 -3.02 -7.47 -12.70
C HIS A 230 -3.13 -8.36 -11.45
N GLN A 231 -2.12 -9.20 -11.26
CA GLN A 231 -1.95 -10.01 -10.07
C GLN A 231 -0.98 -9.29 -9.13
N VAL A 232 -1.42 -9.04 -7.89
CA VAL A 232 -0.59 -8.40 -6.86
C VAL A 232 0.61 -9.30 -6.54
N VAL A 233 1.81 -8.72 -6.48
CA VAL A 233 3.03 -9.45 -6.10
C VAL A 233 2.91 -9.97 -4.66
N GLN A 234 3.50 -11.13 -4.38
CA GLN A 234 3.51 -11.72 -3.05
C GLN A 234 4.26 -10.84 -2.03
N ASP A 235 3.81 -10.87 -0.76
CA ASP A 235 4.37 -10.05 0.31
C ASP A 235 5.73 -10.59 0.78
N ARG A 236 6.81 -9.93 0.37
CA ARG A 236 8.18 -10.26 0.80
C ARG A 236 8.40 -10.09 2.30
N ILE A 237 7.61 -9.23 2.96
CA ILE A 237 7.73 -8.98 4.40
C ILE A 237 7.11 -10.17 5.14
N GLU A 238 5.95 -10.66 4.71
CA GLU A 238 5.35 -11.88 5.23
C GLU A 238 6.27 -13.08 4.97
N ALA A 239 6.77 -13.25 3.74
CA ALA A 239 7.71 -14.31 3.40
C ALA A 239 8.96 -14.28 4.28
N GLY A 240 9.58 -13.10 4.45
CA GLY A 240 10.73 -12.90 5.32
C GLY A 240 10.43 -13.25 6.79
N THR A 241 9.25 -12.93 7.28
CA THR A 241 8.80 -13.27 8.64
C THR A 241 8.73 -14.79 8.83
N PHE A 242 8.14 -15.54 7.89
CA PHE A 242 8.11 -16.99 7.96
C PHE A 242 9.47 -17.65 7.75
N MET A 243 10.35 -17.06 6.92
CA MET A 243 11.75 -17.52 6.79
C MET A 243 12.51 -17.34 8.11
N VAL A 244 12.33 -16.20 8.79
CA VAL A 244 12.89 -15.95 10.12
C VAL A 244 12.32 -16.95 11.11
N ALA A 245 11.01 -17.19 11.12
CA ALA A 245 10.38 -18.21 11.97
C ALA A 245 11.04 -19.59 11.75
N ALA A 246 11.23 -20.01 10.52
CA ALA A 246 11.89 -21.28 10.19
C ALA A 246 13.35 -21.33 10.66
N ALA A 247 14.10 -20.23 10.55
CA ALA A 247 15.47 -20.12 11.04
C ALA A 247 15.55 -20.10 12.58
N MET A 248 14.59 -19.48 13.23
CA MET A 248 14.51 -19.28 14.69
C MET A 248 14.18 -20.54 15.47
N ILE A 249 13.64 -21.57 14.84
CA ILE A 249 13.52 -22.90 15.48
C ILE A 249 14.91 -23.40 15.91
N ARG A 250 16.00 -22.74 15.48
CA ARG A 250 17.39 -22.99 15.91
C ARG A 250 18.07 -21.82 16.65
N ALA A 251 17.49 -20.59 16.70
CA ALA A 251 18.04 -19.44 17.43
C ALA A 251 17.01 -18.31 17.60
N SER A 252 16.78 -17.87 18.81
CA SER A 252 15.76 -16.91 19.29
C SER A 252 15.75 -15.52 18.65
N ALA A 253 14.58 -14.97 18.25
CA ALA A 253 14.04 -13.62 18.48
C ALA A 253 12.98 -13.09 17.50
N ALA A 254 11.78 -12.90 17.91
CA ALA A 254 10.72 -11.88 17.64
C ALA A 254 9.54 -12.25 18.55
N LEU A 255 8.78 -11.31 19.09
CA LEU A 255 7.92 -11.55 20.25
C LEU A 255 6.94 -12.72 20.11
N ILE A 256 6.19 -12.84 19.02
CA ILE A 256 5.30 -14.01 18.80
C ILE A 256 6.13 -15.25 18.46
N LEU A 257 7.15 -15.09 17.63
CA LEU A 257 8.05 -16.18 17.27
C LEU A 257 8.91 -16.61 18.46
N ALA A 258 9.35 -15.66 19.32
CA ALA A 258 10.01 -15.98 20.59
C ALA A 258 9.09 -16.78 21.52
N GLY A 259 7.80 -16.49 21.54
CA GLY A 259 6.80 -17.27 22.27
C GLY A 259 6.72 -18.73 21.80
N LEU A 260 7.01 -19.04 20.52
CA LEU A 260 7.00 -20.42 20.00
C LEU A 260 8.16 -21.29 20.53
N VAL A 261 9.25 -20.68 20.98
CA VAL A 261 10.44 -21.35 21.53
C VAL A 261 10.62 -21.11 23.02
N ALA A 262 9.81 -20.24 23.64
CA ALA A 262 9.83 -19.98 25.07
C ALA A 262 9.20 -21.14 25.87
N GLU A 263 9.66 -21.37 27.09
CA GLU A 263 8.96 -22.23 28.01
C GLU A 263 7.80 -21.48 28.68
N GLY A 264 6.59 -22.07 28.65
CA GLY A 264 5.38 -21.47 29.22
C GLY A 264 4.53 -20.70 28.17
N GLU A 265 3.72 -19.78 28.65
CA GLU A 265 2.79 -18.98 27.81
C GLU A 265 3.36 -17.59 27.58
N THR A 266 3.22 -17.13 26.35
CA THR A 266 3.54 -15.75 25.95
C THR A 266 2.27 -15.05 25.47
N ILE A 267 1.91 -13.95 26.13
CA ILE A 267 0.71 -13.16 25.81
C ILE A 267 1.11 -11.91 25.03
N VAL A 268 0.58 -11.76 23.84
CA VAL A 268 0.82 -10.58 22.98
C VAL A 268 -0.49 -9.82 22.75
N GLY A 269 -0.58 -8.64 23.29
CA GLY A 269 -1.74 -7.75 23.11
C GLY A 269 -1.53 -6.66 22.05
N LYS A 270 -2.55 -5.84 21.83
CA LYS A 270 -2.54 -4.71 20.88
C LYS A 270 -2.27 -5.14 19.43
N LEU A 271 -3.06 -6.10 18.94
CA LEU A 271 -2.86 -6.76 17.64
C LEU A 271 -3.17 -5.89 16.41
N THR A 272 -3.66 -4.66 16.58
CA THR A 272 -4.06 -3.76 15.48
C THR A 272 -2.97 -3.61 14.41
N HIS A 273 -1.69 -3.55 14.81
CA HIS A 273 -0.58 -3.44 13.86
C HIS A 273 -0.27 -4.76 13.16
N LEU A 274 -0.47 -5.89 13.83
CA LEU A 274 -0.35 -7.22 13.26
C LEU A 274 -1.40 -7.43 12.15
N ASP A 275 -2.67 -7.14 12.45
CA ASP A 275 -3.80 -7.32 11.54
C ASP A 275 -3.74 -6.40 10.31
N ARG A 276 -3.06 -5.26 10.41
CA ARG A 276 -2.81 -4.35 9.28
C ARG A 276 -1.77 -4.88 8.29
N GLY A 277 -0.87 -5.76 8.74
CA GLY A 277 0.26 -6.25 7.97
C GLY A 277 0.19 -7.72 7.58
N TYR A 278 -0.52 -8.54 8.35
CA TYR A 278 -0.52 -9.98 8.18
C TYR A 278 -1.93 -10.55 8.23
N TYR A 279 -2.37 -11.15 7.12
CA TYR A 279 -3.66 -11.83 7.04
C TYR A 279 -3.62 -13.16 7.78
N ARG A 280 -4.50 -13.32 8.78
CA ARG A 280 -4.69 -14.56 9.56
C ARG A 280 -3.38 -15.16 10.09
N PHE A 281 -2.47 -14.33 10.60
CA PHE A 281 -1.12 -14.73 10.98
C PHE A 281 -1.08 -15.86 12.00
N HIS A 282 -1.92 -15.78 13.05
CA HIS A 282 -2.02 -16.80 14.08
C HIS A 282 -2.51 -18.15 13.51
N GLU A 283 -3.45 -18.14 12.55
CA GLU A 283 -3.95 -19.36 11.92
C GLU A 283 -2.88 -20.00 11.00
N LYS A 284 -2.08 -19.20 10.31
CA LYS A 284 -0.94 -19.70 9.52
C LYS A 284 0.10 -20.36 10.42
N LEU A 285 0.40 -19.79 11.58
CA LEU A 285 1.30 -20.40 12.56
C LEU A 285 0.69 -21.67 13.18
N ALA A 286 -0.62 -21.69 13.47
CA ALA A 286 -1.31 -22.88 13.94
C ALA A 286 -1.25 -24.01 12.90
N ALA A 287 -1.39 -23.71 11.60
CA ALA A 287 -1.24 -24.68 10.51
C ALA A 287 0.18 -25.29 10.44
N LEU A 288 1.19 -24.58 10.93
CA LEU A 288 2.58 -25.06 11.07
C LEU A 288 2.79 -25.86 12.35
N GLY A 289 1.73 -26.07 13.17
CA GLY A 289 1.78 -26.84 14.42
C GLY A 289 2.08 -25.99 15.66
N ALA A 290 1.97 -24.65 15.57
CA ALA A 290 2.07 -23.81 16.75
C ALA A 290 0.83 -23.97 17.63
N THR A 291 1.02 -24.03 18.96
CA THR A 291 -0.08 -23.87 19.91
C THR A 291 -0.28 -22.38 20.15
N ILE A 292 -1.25 -21.82 19.44
CA ILE A 292 -1.52 -20.39 19.43
C ILE A 292 -3.03 -20.15 19.38
N GLU A 293 -3.52 -19.27 20.22
CA GLU A 293 -4.92 -18.92 20.30
C GLU A 293 -5.10 -17.40 20.25
N ARG A 294 -6.13 -16.96 19.57
CA ARG A 294 -6.55 -15.56 19.58
C ARG A 294 -7.76 -15.42 20.50
N VAL A 295 -7.59 -14.67 21.55
CA VAL A 295 -8.66 -14.39 22.52
C VAL A 295 -9.19 -12.99 22.28
N SER A 296 -10.50 -12.88 22.03
CA SER A 296 -11.19 -11.59 21.95
C SER A 296 -11.30 -11.00 23.35
N GLY A 297 -10.68 -9.84 23.55
CA GLY A 297 -10.89 -9.10 24.79
C GLY A 297 -12.27 -8.40 24.75
N GLU A 298 -13.12 -8.69 25.72
CA GLU A 298 -14.28 -7.82 25.98
C GLU A 298 -13.75 -6.41 26.26
N ASP A 299 -14.36 -5.41 25.63
CA ASP A 299 -14.05 -4.01 25.92
C ASP A 299 -14.41 -3.71 27.39
N GLU A 300 -13.39 -3.71 28.28
CA GLU A 300 -13.53 -3.06 29.57
C GLU A 300 -13.63 -1.54 29.35
N ASN A 301 -14.81 -1.07 28.98
CA ASN A 301 -15.23 0.31 29.12
C ASN A 301 -16.72 0.32 29.49
N GLY A 302 -16.96 0.23 30.81
CA GLY A 302 -18.09 0.81 31.44
C GLY A 302 -17.78 2.25 31.82
#